data_3a85796da3c61fb3c0123cf156676e57
#
_entry.id   3a85796da3c61fb3c0123cf156676e57
#
_cell.length_a   1.000
_cell.length_b   1.000
_cell.length_c   1.000
_cell.angle_alpha   90.00
_cell.angle_beta   90.00
_cell.angle_gamma   90.00
#
_symmetry.space_group_name_H-M   'P 1'
#
loop_
_entity.id
_entity.type
_entity.pdbx_description
1 polymer ?
#
loop_
_entity_poly.entity_id
_entity_poly.type
_entity_poly.pdbx_seq_one_letter_code
_entity_poly.pdbx_strand_id
1 'polypeptide(L)'
;MGDLSTLEVIIIAIVEGLTEFLPVSSTGHMIITQNLLGIESTEFVKAFTVIIQFGAILSVVWLYWKRFFRLNHTPVPAGTSALKRFLHKFDFYWKLLVAFVPAAGLGFLFSDKVDEMLESVTVVAVMLVIGGVFMLFCDKIFSKNSEDTVLTEKKAFNIGLFQCIAMIPGVSRSMATIVGGMAQKMTRKAAAEFSFFLAVPTMFAATVYKMLKLFLDGGTEIIMNNLPALIIGNVVAFVVALLAIKFFISFVTKYGFKAFGWYRIIVGGIILLLLLTGHNLEVV
;
A
#
# COMPACT_ATOMS: atom_id res chain seq x y z
N MET A 1 20.92 -23.03 4.52
CA MET A 1 19.50 -23.05 4.14
C MET A 1 19.02 -21.64 4.33
N GLY A 2 18.23 -21.05 3.41
CA GLY A 2 17.73 -19.69 3.57
C GLY A 2 16.77 -19.58 4.77
N ASP A 3 16.61 -18.38 5.28
CA ASP A 3 15.76 -18.09 6.46
C ASP A 3 14.27 -18.45 6.27
N LEU A 4 13.83 -18.72 5.04
CA LEU A 4 12.48 -19.14 4.68
C LEU A 4 12.48 -20.36 3.76
N SER A 5 11.58 -21.30 4.03
CA SER A 5 11.28 -22.38 3.08
C SER A 5 10.52 -21.85 1.85
N THR A 6 10.57 -22.57 0.74
CA THR A 6 9.83 -22.19 -0.48
C THR A 6 8.31 -22.06 -0.22
N LEU A 7 7.75 -22.88 0.66
CA LEU A 7 6.33 -22.84 1.01
C LEU A 7 6.00 -21.55 1.77
N GLU A 8 6.81 -21.16 2.75
CA GLU A 8 6.64 -19.91 3.50
C GLU A 8 6.76 -18.69 2.59
N VAL A 9 7.76 -18.67 1.69
CA VAL A 9 7.90 -17.65 0.64
C VAL A 9 6.62 -17.49 -0.17
N ILE A 10 6.03 -18.59 -0.64
CA ILE A 10 4.81 -18.57 -1.44
C ILE A 10 3.62 -18.08 -0.61
N ILE A 11 3.45 -18.56 0.64
CA ILE A 11 2.34 -18.15 1.50
C ILE A 11 2.42 -16.65 1.82
N ILE A 12 3.58 -16.15 2.24
CA ILE A 12 3.79 -14.73 2.53
C ILE A 12 3.50 -13.88 1.28
N ALA A 13 4.00 -14.29 0.12
CA ALA A 13 3.79 -13.56 -1.13
C ALA A 13 2.32 -13.57 -1.59
N ILE A 14 1.58 -14.65 -1.33
CA ILE A 14 0.12 -14.70 -1.57
C ILE A 14 -0.60 -13.71 -0.65
N VAL A 15 -0.27 -13.70 0.64
CA VAL A 15 -0.89 -12.80 1.62
C VAL A 15 -0.60 -11.34 1.26
N GLU A 16 0.65 -11.02 0.90
CA GLU A 16 1.03 -9.68 0.43
C GLU A 16 0.23 -9.29 -0.80
N GLY A 17 0.24 -10.10 -1.85
CA GLY A 17 -0.48 -9.81 -3.09
C GLY A 17 -1.99 -9.65 -2.90
N LEU A 18 -2.60 -10.40 -1.99
CA LEU A 18 -4.03 -10.29 -1.67
C LEU A 18 -4.36 -9.00 -0.91
N THR A 19 -3.50 -8.59 0.02
CA THR A 19 -3.88 -7.60 1.05
C THR A 19 -3.32 -6.21 0.79
N GLU A 20 -2.28 -6.04 -0.01
CA GLU A 20 -1.60 -4.76 -0.21
C GLU A 20 -2.51 -3.69 -0.84
N PHE A 21 -3.28 -4.05 -1.85
CA PHE A 21 -4.16 -3.10 -2.53
C PHE A 21 -5.56 -3.04 -1.94
N LEU A 22 -5.94 -4.01 -1.14
CA LEU A 22 -7.21 -4.00 -0.41
C LEU A 22 -7.08 -3.10 0.84
N PRO A 23 -8.15 -2.42 1.25
CA PRO A 23 -8.10 -1.53 2.41
C PRO A 23 -8.16 -2.29 3.74
N VAL A 24 -7.34 -3.36 3.86
CA VAL A 24 -7.36 -4.29 5.01
C VAL A 24 -6.07 -4.32 5.84
N SER A 25 -5.03 -3.61 5.41
CA SER A 25 -3.68 -3.58 6.00
C SER A 25 -2.89 -4.89 5.82
N SER A 26 -1.98 -4.89 4.84
CA SER A 26 -1.03 -6.01 4.63
C SER A 26 -0.19 -6.28 5.87
N THR A 27 0.30 -5.25 6.57
CA THR A 27 1.06 -5.37 7.82
C THR A 27 0.36 -6.26 8.86
N GLY A 28 -0.93 -6.02 9.11
CA GLY A 28 -1.68 -6.85 10.07
C GLY A 28 -1.78 -8.31 9.65
N HIS A 29 -1.89 -8.58 8.36
CA HIS A 29 -1.95 -9.94 7.83
C HIS A 29 -0.59 -10.63 7.86
N MET A 30 0.50 -9.88 7.61
CA MET A 30 1.87 -10.39 7.73
C MET A 30 2.16 -10.86 9.15
N ILE A 31 1.83 -10.04 10.17
CA ILE A 31 1.98 -10.41 11.58
C ILE A 31 1.29 -11.74 11.87
N ILE A 32 0.01 -11.89 11.48
CA ILE A 32 -0.74 -13.13 11.72
C ILE A 32 -0.07 -14.29 10.97
N THR A 33 0.25 -14.11 9.69
CA THR A 33 0.79 -15.18 8.84
C THR A 33 2.12 -15.69 9.36
N GLN A 34 3.03 -14.79 9.74
CA GLN A 34 4.35 -15.17 10.21
C GLN A 34 4.28 -15.84 11.58
N ASN A 35 3.45 -15.34 12.51
CA ASN A 35 3.24 -15.99 13.79
C ASN A 35 2.59 -17.37 13.65
N LEU A 36 1.62 -17.56 12.74
CA LEU A 36 1.00 -18.86 12.49
C LEU A 36 1.98 -19.87 11.88
N LEU A 37 2.95 -19.40 11.09
CA LEU A 37 3.97 -20.24 10.49
C LEU A 37 5.19 -20.44 11.40
N GLY A 38 5.29 -19.74 12.53
CA GLY A 38 6.45 -19.78 13.43
C GLY A 38 7.70 -19.18 12.79
N ILE A 39 7.54 -18.19 11.91
CA ILE A 39 8.64 -17.52 11.23
C ILE A 39 9.23 -16.46 12.14
N GLU A 40 10.54 -16.56 12.39
CA GLU A 40 11.27 -15.56 13.16
C GLU A 40 11.51 -14.28 12.36
N SER A 41 11.50 -13.14 13.05
CA SER A 41 11.73 -11.81 12.49
C SER A 41 13.22 -11.56 12.23
N THR A 42 13.79 -12.25 11.24
CA THR A 42 15.18 -12.03 10.82
C THR A 42 15.32 -10.79 9.92
N GLU A 43 16.54 -10.29 9.75
CA GLU A 43 16.84 -9.20 8.82
C GLU A 43 16.39 -9.52 7.38
N PHE A 44 16.55 -10.79 6.96
CA PHE A 44 16.07 -11.23 5.66
C PHE A 44 14.56 -11.18 5.57
N VAL A 45 13.82 -11.68 6.55
CA VAL A 45 12.35 -11.71 6.54
C VAL A 45 11.79 -10.29 6.49
N LYS A 46 12.35 -9.36 7.26
CA LYS A 46 12.01 -7.92 7.21
C LYS A 46 12.28 -7.30 5.84
N ALA A 47 13.39 -7.62 5.22
CA ALA A 47 13.71 -7.15 3.88
C ALA A 47 12.80 -7.79 2.83
N PHE A 48 12.55 -9.10 2.95
CA PHE A 48 11.72 -9.89 2.03
C PHE A 48 10.30 -9.31 1.91
N THR A 49 9.64 -9.02 3.04
CA THR A 49 8.28 -8.46 3.05
C THR A 49 8.20 -7.11 2.34
N VAL A 50 9.23 -6.27 2.42
CA VAL A 50 9.26 -4.99 1.69
C VAL A 50 9.61 -5.21 0.22
N ILE A 51 10.54 -6.12 -0.10
CA ILE A 51 10.98 -6.34 -1.48
C ILE A 51 9.90 -6.99 -2.35
N ILE A 52 9.09 -7.91 -1.79
CA ILE A 52 7.99 -8.54 -2.56
C ILE A 52 6.86 -7.55 -2.91
N GLN A 53 6.77 -6.42 -2.21
CA GLN A 53 5.89 -5.33 -2.61
C GLN A 53 6.22 -4.81 -4.02
N PHE A 54 7.47 -4.92 -4.45
CA PHE A 54 7.86 -4.57 -5.83
C PHE A 54 7.10 -5.41 -6.86
N GLY A 55 6.98 -6.73 -6.63
CA GLY A 55 6.13 -7.59 -7.46
C GLY A 55 4.68 -7.12 -7.50
N ALA A 56 4.13 -6.77 -6.32
CA ALA A 56 2.77 -6.27 -6.22
C ALA A 56 2.58 -4.95 -7.00
N ILE A 57 3.48 -3.96 -6.91
CA ILE A 57 3.35 -2.70 -7.69
C ILE A 57 3.50 -2.90 -9.19
N LEU A 58 4.32 -3.87 -9.62
CA LEU A 58 4.41 -4.21 -11.05
C LEU A 58 3.08 -4.69 -11.62
N SER A 59 2.22 -5.33 -10.81
CA SER A 59 0.88 -5.72 -11.23
C SER A 59 0.00 -4.52 -11.59
N VAL A 60 0.13 -3.41 -10.88
CA VAL A 60 -0.55 -2.15 -11.20
C VAL A 60 -0.06 -1.58 -12.52
N VAL A 61 1.26 -1.52 -12.71
CA VAL A 61 1.86 -1.03 -13.96
C VAL A 61 1.41 -1.89 -15.13
N TRP A 62 1.40 -3.20 -14.98
CA TRP A 62 0.92 -4.13 -16.00
C TRP A 62 -0.57 -3.96 -16.32
N LEU A 63 -1.42 -3.88 -15.29
CA LEU A 63 -2.87 -3.78 -15.46
C LEU A 63 -3.29 -2.45 -16.11
N TYR A 64 -2.59 -1.38 -15.75
CA TYR A 64 -2.87 -0.02 -16.20
C TYR A 64 -1.77 0.53 -17.11
N TRP A 65 -1.04 -0.33 -17.80
CA TRP A 65 0.11 0.07 -18.60
C TRP A 65 -0.20 1.19 -19.59
N LYS A 66 -1.37 1.15 -20.25
CA LYS A 66 -1.82 2.21 -21.15
C LYS A 66 -1.93 3.57 -20.45
N ARG A 67 -2.27 3.58 -19.15
CA ARG A 67 -2.35 4.82 -18.37
C ARG A 67 -0.95 5.35 -18.03
N PHE A 68 -0.03 4.47 -17.69
CA PHE A 68 1.34 4.84 -17.38
C PHE A 68 2.12 5.33 -18.62
N PHE A 69 1.89 4.74 -19.79
CA PHE A 69 2.64 5.12 -21.00
C PHE A 69 1.92 6.10 -21.92
N ARG A 70 0.73 6.58 -21.53
CA ARG A 70 -0.01 7.59 -22.29
C ARG A 70 0.28 8.98 -21.77
N LEU A 71 0.97 9.78 -22.58
CA LEU A 71 1.19 11.20 -22.32
C LEU A 71 -0.03 12.04 -22.75
N ASN A 72 -0.18 13.20 -22.12
CA ASN A 72 -1.24 14.14 -22.49
C ASN A 72 -0.79 14.97 -23.72
N HIS A 73 -1.49 14.80 -24.83
CA HIS A 73 -1.24 15.50 -26.08
C HIS A 73 -2.33 16.53 -26.42
N THR A 74 -3.23 16.86 -25.48
CA THR A 74 -4.23 17.87 -25.73
C THR A 74 -3.56 19.24 -25.98
N PRO A 75 -4.06 20.03 -26.94
CA PRO A 75 -3.49 21.33 -27.24
C PRO A 75 -3.53 22.27 -26.03
N VAL A 76 -2.46 23.03 -25.83
CA VAL A 76 -2.39 24.09 -24.83
C VAL A 76 -2.46 25.45 -25.50
N PRO A 77 -3.00 26.51 -24.84
CA PRO A 77 -3.11 27.85 -25.41
C PRO A 77 -1.77 28.39 -25.93
N ALA A 78 -1.82 29.19 -27.00
CA ALA A 78 -0.64 29.87 -27.51
C ALA A 78 -0.06 30.80 -26.42
N GLY A 79 1.27 30.85 -26.31
CA GLY A 79 1.95 31.62 -25.25
C GLY A 79 2.16 30.89 -23.93
N THR A 80 1.71 29.65 -23.79
CA THR A 80 2.01 28.85 -22.59
C THR A 80 3.51 28.64 -22.44
N SER A 81 4.07 28.86 -21.23
CA SER A 81 5.48 28.68 -20.94
C SER A 81 5.94 27.23 -21.14
N ALA A 82 7.24 27.04 -21.45
CA ALA A 82 7.81 25.71 -21.68
C ALA A 82 7.59 24.75 -20.49
N LEU A 83 7.73 25.23 -19.25
CA LEU A 83 7.49 24.46 -18.03
C LEU A 83 6.03 24.00 -17.95
N LYS A 84 5.06 24.90 -18.20
CA LYS A 84 3.64 24.52 -18.16
C LYS A 84 3.28 23.50 -19.24
N ARG A 85 3.87 23.62 -20.45
CA ARG A 85 3.71 22.62 -21.51
C ARG A 85 4.28 21.26 -21.11
N PHE A 86 5.45 21.25 -20.47
CA PHE A 86 6.05 20.03 -19.95
C PHE A 86 5.16 19.38 -18.89
N LEU A 87 4.74 20.13 -17.87
CA LEU A 87 3.85 19.64 -16.83
C LEU A 87 2.51 19.14 -17.40
N HIS A 88 1.94 19.84 -18.39
CA HIS A 88 0.73 19.40 -19.07
C HIS A 88 0.92 18.07 -19.82
N LYS A 89 2.05 17.91 -20.53
CA LYS A 89 2.39 16.66 -21.22
C LYS A 89 2.52 15.50 -20.24
N PHE A 90 3.10 15.74 -19.07
CA PHE A 90 3.33 14.75 -18.01
C PHE A 90 2.34 14.90 -16.84
N ASP A 91 1.13 15.43 -17.08
CA ASP A 91 0.13 15.76 -16.07
C ASP A 91 -0.17 14.62 -15.08
N PHE A 92 -0.25 13.39 -15.58
CA PHE A 92 -0.46 12.20 -14.74
C PHE A 92 0.67 11.99 -13.73
N TYR A 93 1.90 12.03 -14.19
CA TYR A 93 3.09 11.84 -13.34
C TYR A 93 3.29 13.01 -12.38
N TRP A 94 3.00 14.23 -12.85
CA TRP A 94 3.05 15.42 -12.01
C TRP A 94 2.09 15.31 -10.82
N LYS A 95 0.85 14.88 -11.06
CA LYS A 95 -0.15 14.68 -9.99
C LYS A 95 0.22 13.54 -9.05
N LEU A 96 0.85 12.47 -9.55
CA LEU A 96 1.39 11.42 -8.70
C LEU A 96 2.53 11.95 -7.81
N LEU A 97 3.43 12.75 -8.36
CA LEU A 97 4.52 13.37 -7.61
C LEU A 97 3.96 14.32 -6.52
N VAL A 98 3.00 15.17 -6.88
CA VAL A 98 2.33 16.09 -5.92
C VAL A 98 1.68 15.30 -4.76
N ALA A 99 1.05 14.15 -5.05
CA ALA A 99 0.46 13.30 -4.01
C ALA A 99 1.51 12.51 -3.21
N PHE A 100 2.65 12.20 -3.80
CA PHE A 100 3.74 11.45 -3.15
C PHE A 100 4.50 12.31 -2.13
N VAL A 101 4.78 13.58 -2.47
CA VAL A 101 5.66 14.48 -1.69
C VAL A 101 5.29 14.61 -0.22
N PRO A 102 4.02 14.80 0.21
CA PRO A 102 3.69 14.92 1.63
C PRO A 102 4.13 13.70 2.44
N ALA A 103 3.81 12.51 1.96
CA ALA A 103 4.16 11.27 2.65
C ALA A 103 5.67 10.98 2.60
N ALA A 104 6.34 11.26 1.49
CA ALA A 104 7.79 11.12 1.38
C ALA A 104 8.52 12.06 2.35
N GLY A 105 8.08 13.33 2.44
CA GLY A 105 8.66 14.31 3.34
C GLY A 105 8.50 13.93 4.81
N LEU A 106 7.27 13.58 5.23
CA LEU A 106 7.02 13.17 6.61
C LEU A 106 7.65 11.82 6.93
N GLY A 107 7.63 10.85 6.00
CA GLY A 107 8.27 9.56 6.17
C GLY A 107 9.78 9.68 6.39
N PHE A 108 10.44 10.58 5.67
CA PHE A 108 11.86 10.86 5.87
C PHE A 108 12.13 11.52 7.22
N LEU A 109 11.30 12.49 7.64
CA LEU A 109 11.47 13.22 8.89
C LEU A 109 11.16 12.39 10.14
N PHE A 110 10.25 11.43 10.03
CA PHE A 110 9.73 10.63 11.15
C PHE A 110 10.01 9.13 10.99
N SER A 111 11.00 8.74 10.17
CA SER A 111 11.32 7.32 9.91
C SER A 111 11.47 6.51 11.20
N ASP A 112 12.26 6.99 12.16
CA ASP A 112 12.55 6.28 13.41
C ASP A 112 11.28 6.08 14.27
N LYS A 113 10.39 7.09 14.28
CA LYS A 113 9.10 6.98 14.98
C LYS A 113 8.15 5.99 14.31
N VAL A 114 8.17 5.93 12.99
CA VAL A 114 7.39 4.97 12.21
C VAL A 114 7.91 3.55 12.46
N ASP A 115 9.23 3.37 12.47
CA ASP A 115 9.87 2.09 12.75
C ASP A 115 9.52 1.62 14.18
N GLU A 116 9.61 2.50 15.19
CA GLU A 116 9.20 2.22 16.58
C GLU A 116 7.72 1.79 16.68
N MET A 117 6.81 2.47 15.94
CA MET A 117 5.39 2.08 15.93
C MET A 117 5.14 0.77 15.20
N LEU A 118 5.94 0.44 14.19
CA LEU A 118 5.84 -0.81 13.46
C LEU A 118 6.15 -2.03 14.34
N GLU A 119 6.93 -1.86 15.40
CA GLU A 119 7.24 -2.92 16.36
C GLU A 119 6.06 -3.25 17.30
N SER A 120 4.99 -2.45 17.30
CA SER A 120 3.85 -2.65 18.20
C SER A 120 2.67 -3.34 17.54
N VAL A 121 2.52 -4.66 17.75
CA VAL A 121 1.34 -5.43 17.32
C VAL A 121 0.03 -4.82 17.85
N THR A 122 0.06 -4.28 19.07
CA THR A 122 -1.11 -3.62 19.68
C THR A 122 -1.55 -2.41 18.87
N VAL A 123 -0.61 -1.56 18.43
CA VAL A 123 -0.91 -0.41 17.58
C VAL A 123 -1.57 -0.87 16.28
N VAL A 124 -1.00 -1.87 15.61
CA VAL A 124 -1.54 -2.43 14.38
C VAL A 124 -2.97 -2.93 14.57
N ALA A 125 -3.21 -3.71 15.62
CA ALA A 125 -4.53 -4.30 15.89
C ALA A 125 -5.59 -3.23 16.24
N VAL A 126 -5.24 -2.25 17.07
CA VAL A 126 -6.13 -1.13 17.42
C VAL A 126 -6.48 -0.32 16.17
N MET A 127 -5.50 -0.02 15.33
CA MET A 127 -5.73 0.75 14.10
C MET A 127 -6.48 -0.04 13.03
N LEU A 128 -6.36 -1.37 13.01
CA LEU A 128 -7.25 -2.23 12.22
C LEU A 128 -8.71 -2.05 12.64
N VAL A 129 -8.99 -2.12 13.95
CA VAL A 129 -10.35 -1.97 14.48
C VAL A 129 -10.90 -0.57 14.22
N ILE A 130 -10.14 0.48 14.57
CA ILE A 130 -10.56 1.88 14.37
C ILE A 130 -10.84 2.15 12.88
N GLY A 131 -9.92 1.77 12.00
CA GLY A 131 -10.09 1.92 10.55
C GLY A 131 -11.26 1.08 10.03
N GLY A 132 -11.49 -0.11 10.59
CA GLY A 132 -12.65 -0.96 10.29
C GLY A 132 -13.96 -0.28 10.65
N VAL A 133 -14.08 0.24 11.87
CA VAL A 133 -15.24 1.01 12.32
C VAL A 133 -15.50 2.21 11.41
N PHE A 134 -14.46 2.98 11.08
CA PHE A 134 -14.59 4.10 10.15
C PHE A 134 -15.15 3.64 8.78
N MET A 135 -14.66 2.52 8.25
CA MET A 135 -15.10 2.00 6.95
C MET A 135 -16.58 1.58 6.93
N LEU A 136 -17.17 1.19 8.07
CA LEU A 136 -18.61 0.89 8.13
C LEU A 136 -19.47 2.11 7.78
N PHE A 137 -18.96 3.32 8.05
CA PHE A 137 -19.65 4.58 7.81
C PHE A 137 -19.20 5.29 6.53
N CYS A 138 -18.06 4.89 5.95
CA CYS A 138 -17.42 5.53 4.80
C CYS A 138 -18.39 5.73 3.62
N ASP A 139 -19.14 4.69 3.26
CA ASP A 139 -20.10 4.77 2.16
C ASP A 139 -21.24 5.78 2.42
N LYS A 140 -21.68 5.93 3.68
CA LYS A 140 -22.70 6.90 4.06
C LYS A 140 -22.16 8.32 4.09
N ILE A 141 -20.96 8.51 4.63
CA ILE A 141 -20.28 9.83 4.68
C ILE A 141 -20.08 10.40 3.29
N PHE A 142 -19.66 9.55 2.33
CA PHE A 142 -19.35 9.97 0.96
C PHE A 142 -20.45 9.63 -0.05
N SER A 143 -21.68 9.34 0.39
CA SER A 143 -22.80 8.93 -0.47
C SER A 143 -23.22 10.00 -1.51
N LYS A 144 -22.95 11.29 -1.24
CA LYS A 144 -23.28 12.41 -2.10
C LYS A 144 -22.15 12.79 -3.07
N ASN A 145 -21.14 11.97 -3.21
CA ASN A 145 -20.06 12.24 -4.15
C ASN A 145 -20.62 12.21 -5.58
N SER A 146 -20.39 13.29 -6.30
CA SER A 146 -20.71 13.37 -7.72
C SER A 146 -19.85 12.38 -8.51
N GLU A 147 -20.21 12.09 -9.76
CA GLU A 147 -19.40 11.27 -10.67
C GLU A 147 -18.10 11.97 -11.12
N ASP A 148 -17.53 12.83 -10.27
CA ASP A 148 -16.34 13.58 -10.59
C ASP A 148 -15.12 12.64 -10.56
N THR A 149 -14.63 12.32 -11.74
CA THR A 149 -13.42 11.52 -11.95
C THR A 149 -12.19 12.40 -12.24
N VAL A 150 -12.36 13.74 -12.31
CA VAL A 150 -11.27 14.65 -12.66
C VAL A 150 -10.35 14.84 -11.47
N LEU A 151 -9.11 14.42 -11.64
CA LEU A 151 -8.04 14.63 -10.68
C LEU A 151 -7.38 16.00 -10.95
N THR A 152 -7.44 16.89 -9.97
CA THR A 152 -6.68 18.14 -9.96
C THR A 152 -5.44 18.02 -9.07
N GLU A 153 -4.49 18.95 -9.22
CA GLU A 153 -3.28 19.02 -8.35
C GLU A 153 -3.65 19.16 -6.87
N LYS A 154 -4.66 20.01 -6.57
CA LYS A 154 -5.16 20.19 -5.20
C LYS A 154 -5.73 18.89 -4.63
N LYS A 155 -6.52 18.15 -5.41
CA LYS A 155 -7.04 16.84 -4.99
C LYS A 155 -5.89 15.85 -4.76
N ALA A 156 -4.91 15.81 -5.67
CA ALA A 156 -3.74 14.97 -5.55
C ALA A 156 -2.94 15.26 -4.27
N PHE A 157 -2.67 16.54 -3.98
CA PHE A 157 -1.99 16.97 -2.76
C PHE A 157 -2.77 16.56 -1.50
N ASN A 158 -4.08 16.80 -1.47
CA ASN A 158 -4.92 16.41 -0.35
C ASN A 158 -4.92 14.88 -0.13
N ILE A 159 -4.96 14.07 -1.21
CA ILE A 159 -4.82 12.61 -1.10
C ILE A 159 -3.46 12.25 -0.51
N GLY A 160 -2.40 12.97 -0.88
CA GLY A 160 -1.07 12.83 -0.29
C GLY A 160 -1.04 13.10 1.21
N LEU A 161 -1.77 14.11 1.69
CA LEU A 161 -1.93 14.36 3.12
C LEU A 161 -2.67 13.21 3.83
N PHE A 162 -3.71 12.66 3.21
CA PHE A 162 -4.35 11.44 3.73
C PHE A 162 -3.39 10.24 3.77
N GLN A 163 -2.49 10.12 2.80
CA GLN A 163 -1.47 9.06 2.79
C GLN A 163 -0.56 9.15 4.02
N CYS A 164 -0.30 10.33 4.56
CA CYS A 164 0.52 10.47 5.77
C CYS A 164 -0.09 9.75 7.00
N ILE A 165 -1.43 9.61 7.06
CA ILE A 165 -2.10 8.87 8.13
C ILE A 165 -1.73 7.38 8.06
N ALA A 166 -1.43 6.87 6.87
CA ALA A 166 -1.03 5.49 6.66
C ALA A 166 0.37 5.13 7.19
N MET A 167 1.15 6.11 7.64
CA MET A 167 2.40 5.85 8.38
C MET A 167 2.12 5.20 9.74
N ILE A 168 0.93 5.39 10.30
CA ILE A 168 0.49 4.67 11.50
C ILE A 168 0.21 3.22 11.10
N PRO A 169 0.96 2.24 11.64
CA PRO A 169 0.79 0.83 11.30
C PRO A 169 -0.64 0.35 11.55
N GLY A 170 -1.15 -0.49 10.67
CA GLY A 170 -2.53 -0.98 10.78
C GLY A 170 -3.59 -0.10 10.09
N VAL A 171 -3.31 1.19 9.81
CA VAL A 171 -4.25 2.08 9.09
C VAL A 171 -4.55 1.57 7.69
N SER A 172 -3.58 1.05 6.96
CA SER A 172 -3.62 0.71 5.55
C SER A 172 -3.45 1.93 4.62
N ARG A 173 -2.38 1.90 3.83
CA ARG A 173 -2.10 2.93 2.83
C ARG A 173 -3.23 3.05 1.81
N SER A 174 -3.72 1.93 1.29
CA SER A 174 -4.84 1.91 0.35
C SER A 174 -6.12 2.48 0.95
N MET A 175 -6.45 2.15 2.22
CA MET A 175 -7.60 2.76 2.89
C MET A 175 -7.45 4.28 2.97
N ALA A 176 -6.33 4.78 3.47
CA ALA A 176 -6.13 6.22 3.66
C ALA A 176 -6.23 7.00 2.35
N THR A 177 -5.59 6.52 1.28
CA THR A 177 -5.59 7.19 -0.02
C THR A 177 -6.93 7.09 -0.75
N ILE A 178 -7.65 5.97 -0.63
CA ILE A 178 -9.00 5.82 -1.18
C ILE A 178 -9.98 6.77 -0.48
N VAL A 179 -9.95 6.79 0.86
CA VAL A 179 -10.75 7.72 1.67
C VAL A 179 -10.41 9.16 1.32
N GLY A 180 -9.12 9.49 1.18
CA GLY A 180 -8.65 10.79 0.72
C GLY A 180 -9.25 11.18 -0.64
N GLY A 181 -9.28 10.26 -1.60
CA GLY A 181 -9.90 10.47 -2.91
C GLY A 181 -11.41 10.70 -2.81
N MET A 182 -12.11 9.90 -2.01
CA MET A 182 -13.56 10.07 -1.79
C MET A 182 -13.87 11.38 -1.06
N ALA A 183 -13.04 11.82 -0.13
CA ALA A 183 -13.15 13.13 0.52
C ALA A 183 -12.98 14.29 -0.48
N GLN A 184 -12.25 14.08 -1.58
CA GLN A 184 -12.14 15.01 -2.71
C GLN A 184 -13.27 14.83 -3.75
N LYS A 185 -14.38 14.16 -3.38
CA LYS A 185 -15.57 13.91 -4.21
C LYS A 185 -15.31 12.99 -5.42
N MET A 186 -14.26 12.22 -5.40
CA MET A 186 -14.02 11.19 -6.42
C MET A 186 -14.98 10.01 -6.23
N THR A 187 -15.33 9.33 -7.31
CA THR A 187 -16.06 8.06 -7.24
C THR A 187 -15.20 7.00 -6.54
N ARG A 188 -15.83 5.96 -5.96
CA ARG A 188 -15.11 4.83 -5.35
C ARG A 188 -14.06 4.23 -6.29
N LYS A 189 -14.45 4.00 -7.54
CA LYS A 189 -13.57 3.45 -8.58
C LYS A 189 -12.38 4.37 -8.86
N ALA A 190 -12.63 5.66 -9.13
CA ALA A 190 -11.57 6.62 -9.43
C ALA A 190 -10.61 6.81 -8.25
N ALA A 191 -11.13 6.85 -7.02
CA ALA A 191 -10.31 6.94 -5.80
C ALA A 191 -9.43 5.69 -5.61
N ALA A 192 -9.99 4.49 -5.84
CA ALA A 192 -9.24 3.23 -5.75
C ALA A 192 -8.16 3.13 -6.84
N GLU A 193 -8.48 3.47 -8.09
CA GLU A 193 -7.49 3.48 -9.18
C GLU A 193 -6.36 4.47 -8.90
N PHE A 194 -6.67 5.69 -8.44
CA PHE A 194 -5.64 6.66 -8.10
C PHE A 194 -4.78 6.21 -6.92
N SER A 195 -5.37 5.57 -5.91
CA SER A 195 -4.65 4.95 -4.80
C SER A 195 -3.62 3.92 -5.31
N PHE A 196 -3.99 3.10 -6.28
CA PHE A 196 -3.07 2.12 -6.88
C PHE A 196 -1.95 2.80 -7.67
N PHE A 197 -2.26 3.85 -8.44
CA PHE A 197 -1.23 4.61 -9.15
C PHE A 197 -0.24 5.25 -8.19
N LEU A 198 -0.72 5.83 -7.09
CA LEU A 198 0.12 6.44 -6.07
C LEU A 198 0.97 5.41 -5.30
N ALA A 199 0.50 4.16 -5.21
CA ALA A 199 1.28 3.07 -4.64
C ALA A 199 2.62 2.86 -5.36
N VAL A 200 2.63 3.02 -6.70
CA VAL A 200 3.82 2.75 -7.50
C VAL A 200 5.02 3.60 -7.06
N PRO A 201 4.98 4.95 -7.07
CA PRO A 201 6.13 5.74 -6.59
C PRO A 201 6.38 5.57 -5.10
N THR A 202 5.33 5.40 -4.28
CA THR A 202 5.47 5.31 -2.82
C THR A 202 6.17 4.03 -2.39
N MET A 203 5.70 2.88 -2.84
CA MET A 203 6.28 1.58 -2.49
C MET A 203 7.62 1.35 -3.19
N PHE A 204 7.77 1.83 -4.43
CA PHE A 204 9.06 1.80 -5.11
C PHE A 204 10.13 2.54 -4.32
N ALA A 205 9.83 3.76 -3.85
CA ALA A 205 10.75 4.53 -3.02
C ALA A 205 11.08 3.82 -1.70
N ALA A 206 10.07 3.22 -1.03
CA ALA A 206 10.28 2.45 0.20
C ALA A 206 11.16 1.21 -0.03
N THR A 207 10.90 0.46 -1.11
CA THR A 207 11.70 -0.71 -1.47
C THR A 207 13.16 -0.33 -1.78
N VAL A 208 13.38 0.72 -2.57
CA VAL A 208 14.72 1.22 -2.90
C VAL A 208 15.44 1.69 -1.64
N TYR A 209 14.78 2.44 -0.76
CA TYR A 209 15.36 2.89 0.50
C TYR A 209 15.77 1.72 1.40
N LYS A 210 14.90 0.72 1.56
CA LYS A 210 15.19 -0.47 2.38
C LYS A 210 16.34 -1.30 1.79
N MET A 211 16.35 -1.49 0.48
CA MET A 211 17.46 -2.18 -0.20
C MET A 211 18.78 -1.44 -0.06
N LEU A 212 18.79 -0.11 -0.25
CA LEU A 212 19.98 0.72 -0.07
C LEU A 212 20.51 0.61 1.37
N LYS A 213 19.64 0.73 2.38
CA LYS A 213 20.02 0.57 3.78
C LYS A 213 20.66 -0.78 4.02
N LEU A 214 20.01 -1.85 3.55
CA LEU A 214 20.54 -3.22 3.70
C LEU A 214 21.92 -3.38 3.02
N PHE A 215 22.12 -2.81 1.84
CA PHE A 215 23.43 -2.85 1.16
C PHE A 215 24.51 -2.07 1.92
N LEU A 216 24.19 -0.91 2.46
CA LEU A 216 25.13 -0.06 3.23
C LEU A 216 25.51 -0.73 4.55
N ASP A 217 24.60 -1.45 5.18
CA ASP A 217 24.81 -2.21 6.42
C ASP A 217 25.52 -3.56 6.18
N GLY A 218 25.99 -3.83 4.96
CA GLY A 218 26.76 -5.04 4.63
C GLY A 218 25.91 -6.28 4.29
N GLY A 219 24.59 -6.13 4.17
CA GLY A 219 23.64 -7.22 3.91
C GLY A 219 23.59 -7.74 2.47
N THR A 220 24.61 -7.46 1.65
CA THR A 220 24.67 -7.95 0.25
C THR A 220 24.58 -9.47 0.17
N GLU A 221 25.26 -10.18 1.07
CA GLU A 221 25.24 -11.64 1.12
C GLU A 221 23.84 -12.19 1.45
N ILE A 222 23.10 -11.49 2.32
CA ILE A 222 21.72 -11.87 2.68
C ILE A 222 20.84 -11.87 1.42
N ILE A 223 20.96 -10.85 0.57
CA ILE A 223 20.18 -10.77 -0.69
C ILE A 223 20.63 -11.85 -1.67
N MET A 224 21.94 -12.01 -1.87
CA MET A 224 22.47 -12.95 -2.86
C MET A 224 22.16 -14.40 -2.52
N ASN A 225 22.26 -14.76 -1.24
CA ASN A 225 21.97 -16.11 -0.75
C ASN A 225 20.47 -16.46 -0.85
N ASN A 226 19.59 -15.45 -0.81
CA ASN A 226 18.14 -15.61 -0.85
C ASN A 226 17.51 -15.14 -2.17
N LEU A 227 18.29 -14.93 -3.23
CA LEU A 227 17.80 -14.47 -4.52
C LEU A 227 16.66 -15.32 -5.11
N PRO A 228 16.69 -16.67 -5.05
CA PRO A 228 15.57 -17.51 -5.49
C PRO A 228 14.27 -17.20 -4.74
N ALA A 229 14.32 -17.02 -3.43
CA ALA A 229 13.17 -16.67 -2.60
C ALA A 229 12.57 -15.31 -3.00
N LEU A 230 13.43 -14.30 -3.24
CA LEU A 230 13.03 -12.97 -3.69
C LEU A 230 12.36 -13.02 -5.06
N ILE A 231 12.88 -13.81 -6.01
CA ILE A 231 12.28 -13.96 -7.34
C ILE A 231 10.92 -14.64 -7.24
N ILE A 232 10.83 -15.78 -6.55
CA ILE A 232 9.57 -16.51 -6.35
C ILE A 232 8.54 -15.62 -5.67
N GLY A 233 8.92 -14.95 -4.57
CA GLY A 233 8.04 -14.06 -3.83
C GLY A 233 7.49 -12.93 -4.69
N ASN A 234 8.34 -12.25 -5.47
CA ASN A 234 7.90 -11.18 -6.38
C ASN A 234 6.97 -11.68 -7.49
N VAL A 235 7.24 -12.84 -8.08
CA VAL A 235 6.39 -13.43 -9.13
C VAL A 235 5.03 -13.80 -8.55
N VAL A 236 4.99 -14.46 -7.39
CA VAL A 236 3.73 -14.83 -6.74
C VAL A 236 2.94 -13.59 -6.32
N ALA A 237 3.58 -12.61 -5.66
CA ALA A 237 2.95 -11.36 -5.27
C ALA A 237 2.38 -10.61 -6.49
N PHE A 238 3.12 -10.56 -7.61
CA PHE A 238 2.64 -9.97 -8.86
C PHE A 238 1.35 -10.62 -9.37
N VAL A 239 1.34 -11.95 -9.50
CA VAL A 239 0.18 -12.68 -10.05
C VAL A 239 -1.03 -12.54 -9.13
N VAL A 240 -0.83 -12.70 -7.82
CA VAL A 240 -1.91 -12.61 -6.83
C VAL A 240 -2.45 -11.18 -6.74
N ALA A 241 -1.58 -10.17 -6.69
CA ALA A 241 -1.99 -8.77 -6.66
C ALA A 241 -2.78 -8.37 -7.91
N LEU A 242 -2.41 -8.87 -9.09
CA LEU A 242 -3.15 -8.61 -10.34
C LEU A 242 -4.59 -9.12 -10.25
N LEU A 243 -4.81 -10.30 -9.69
CA LEU A 243 -6.15 -10.87 -9.48
C LEU A 243 -6.90 -10.11 -8.39
N ALA A 244 -6.23 -9.78 -7.28
CA ALA A 244 -6.81 -9.04 -6.17
C ALA A 244 -7.29 -7.64 -6.58
N ILE A 245 -6.52 -6.90 -7.37
CA ILE A 245 -6.89 -5.58 -7.90
C ILE A 245 -8.15 -5.65 -8.75
N LYS A 246 -8.22 -6.61 -9.70
CA LYS A 246 -9.40 -6.79 -10.55
C LYS A 246 -10.66 -7.12 -9.74
N PHE A 247 -10.52 -8.03 -8.78
CA PHE A 247 -11.60 -8.39 -7.86
C PHE A 247 -12.05 -7.16 -7.04
N PHE A 248 -11.09 -6.46 -6.42
CA PHE A 248 -11.37 -5.34 -5.54
C PHE A 248 -12.13 -4.21 -6.24
N ILE A 249 -11.67 -3.78 -7.44
CA ILE A 249 -12.36 -2.73 -8.21
C ILE A 249 -13.81 -3.12 -8.51
N SER A 250 -14.03 -4.35 -8.96
CA SER A 250 -15.38 -4.86 -9.25
C SER A 250 -16.24 -4.88 -7.97
N PHE A 251 -15.67 -5.39 -6.88
CA PHE A 251 -16.36 -5.54 -5.61
C PHE A 251 -16.74 -4.18 -4.99
N VAL A 252 -15.76 -3.27 -4.86
CA VAL A 252 -15.99 -1.97 -4.18
C VAL A 252 -16.95 -1.08 -4.97
N THR A 253 -16.93 -1.16 -6.28
CA THR A 253 -17.87 -0.42 -7.14
C THR A 253 -19.30 -0.87 -6.88
N LYS A 254 -19.54 -2.16 -6.67
CA LYS A 254 -20.87 -2.74 -6.50
C LYS A 254 -21.35 -2.71 -5.04
N TYR A 255 -20.48 -3.10 -4.11
CA TYR A 255 -20.88 -3.38 -2.71
C TYR A 255 -20.35 -2.36 -1.70
N GLY A 256 -19.43 -1.47 -2.10
CA GLY A 256 -18.82 -0.48 -1.22
C GLY A 256 -17.81 -1.07 -0.23
N PHE A 257 -17.59 -0.36 0.90
CA PHE A 257 -16.50 -0.65 1.82
C PHE A 257 -16.92 -1.41 3.08
N LYS A 258 -18.19 -1.55 3.34
CA LYS A 258 -18.71 -2.16 4.60
C LYS A 258 -18.12 -3.54 4.89
N ALA A 259 -18.01 -4.41 3.88
CA ALA A 259 -17.47 -5.75 4.05
C ALA A 259 -16.02 -5.72 4.55
N PHE A 260 -15.20 -4.80 4.00
CA PHE A 260 -13.82 -4.61 4.45
C PHE A 260 -13.77 -4.04 5.87
N GLY A 261 -14.72 -3.18 6.25
CA GLY A 261 -14.85 -2.68 7.61
C GLY A 261 -15.06 -3.80 8.63
N TRP A 262 -16.03 -4.68 8.40
CA TRP A 262 -16.25 -5.84 9.26
C TRP A 262 -15.06 -6.79 9.30
N TYR A 263 -14.47 -7.07 8.13
CA TYR A 263 -13.28 -7.90 8.03
C TYR A 263 -12.14 -7.36 8.92
N ARG A 264 -11.83 -6.06 8.84
CA ARG A 264 -10.79 -5.42 9.67
C ARG A 264 -11.08 -5.49 11.16
N ILE A 265 -12.35 -5.29 11.56
CA ILE A 265 -12.76 -5.39 12.98
C ILE A 265 -12.55 -6.80 13.49
N ILE A 266 -12.93 -7.81 12.70
CA ILE A 266 -12.75 -9.22 13.07
C ILE A 266 -11.26 -9.56 13.20
N VAL A 267 -10.45 -9.21 12.18
CA VAL A 267 -9.00 -9.50 12.17
C VAL A 267 -8.30 -8.78 13.32
N GLY A 268 -8.53 -7.46 13.49
CA GLY A 268 -7.95 -6.70 14.59
C GLY A 268 -8.43 -7.18 15.96
N GLY A 269 -9.71 -7.57 16.07
CA GLY A 269 -10.28 -8.15 17.29
C GLY A 269 -9.65 -9.49 17.66
N ILE A 270 -9.36 -10.35 16.67
CA ILE A 270 -8.65 -11.62 16.89
C ILE A 270 -7.23 -11.35 17.39
N ILE A 271 -6.48 -10.42 16.78
CA ILE A 271 -5.13 -10.06 17.24
C ILE A 271 -5.18 -9.56 18.68
N LEU A 272 -6.10 -8.64 19.01
CA LEU A 272 -6.24 -8.11 20.37
C LEU A 272 -6.60 -9.22 21.37
N LEU A 273 -7.49 -10.14 21.00
CA LEU A 273 -7.85 -11.27 21.85
C LEU A 273 -6.65 -12.18 22.13
N LEU A 274 -5.85 -12.48 21.10
CA LEU A 274 -4.62 -13.28 21.26
C LEU A 274 -3.63 -12.61 22.20
N LEU A 275 -3.42 -11.31 22.05
CA LEU A 275 -2.54 -10.54 22.94
C LEU A 275 -3.06 -10.55 24.40
N LEU A 276 -4.37 -10.38 24.62
CA LEU A 276 -4.98 -10.41 25.94
C LEU A 276 -4.93 -11.79 26.61
N THR A 277 -4.89 -12.86 25.82
CA THR A 277 -4.76 -14.25 26.32
C THR A 277 -3.29 -14.68 26.52
N GLY A 278 -2.35 -13.73 26.42
CA GLY A 278 -0.93 -13.96 26.72
C GLY A 278 -0.12 -14.58 25.58
N HIS A 279 -0.63 -14.58 24.35
CA HIS A 279 0.14 -14.96 23.18
C HIS A 279 1.09 -13.81 22.78
N ASN A 280 2.39 -14.09 22.76
CA ASN A 280 3.35 -13.14 22.23
C ASN A 280 3.30 -13.20 20.70
N LEU A 281 2.78 -12.14 20.08
CA LEU A 281 2.83 -11.95 18.65
C LEU A 281 3.96 -10.97 18.33
N GLU A 282 4.85 -11.36 17.44
CA GLU A 282 5.95 -10.51 16.99
C GLU A 282 5.60 -9.80 15.70
N VAL A 283 6.11 -8.58 15.57
CA VAL A 283 6.05 -7.82 14.32
C VAL A 283 7.31 -8.11 13.53
N VAL A 284 7.16 -8.32 12.29
CA VAL A 284 8.26 -8.63 11.38
C VAL A 284 8.74 -7.39 10.63
#